data_5553b48ffea34e44e4008cbf45acdea1
#
_entry.id   5553b48ffea34e44e4008cbf45acdea1
#
_cell.length_a   1.000
_cell.length_b   1.000
_cell.length_c   1.000
_cell.angle_alpha   90.00
_cell.angle_beta   90.00
_cell.angle_gamma   90.00
#
_symmetry.space_group_name_H-M   'P 1'
#
loop_
_entity.id
_entity.type
_entity.pdbx_description
1 polymer ?
#
loop_
_entity_poly.entity_id
_entity_poly.type
_entity_poly.pdbx_seq_one_letter_code
_entity_poly.pdbx_strand_id
1 'polypeptide(L)'
;MIKKLLVWFPVVLAAGFLIAFWAVFFSPRPPLTTDPATLAGDGSVIDYCELPSLDGNGKLAADIPKGNTPGCSYTHFPLPVLAECTEPLIEGADDIRGLWLGVEGGHLGHVERVEQCGRRVVVTSSGIIHDYGPNSTLGENTDDTEGTVVFRIGGKPYCPRTSASMIWNRGILEFHALGWGPVVVRRYRDGEQLVWEYVDGTVTRMDRICTLPEDQKVPKPR
;
A
#
# COMPACT_ATOMS: atom_id res chain seq x y z
N MET A 1 50.29 14.37 -6.35
CA MET A 1 48.86 14.78 -6.35
C MET A 1 47.90 13.59 -6.36
N ILE A 2 48.13 12.53 -7.09
CA ILE A 2 47.21 11.35 -7.21
C ILE A 2 46.95 10.62 -5.89
N LYS A 3 47.92 10.48 -4.99
CA LYS A 3 47.76 9.80 -3.69
C LYS A 3 46.77 10.51 -2.74
N LYS A 4 46.65 11.83 -2.80
CA LYS A 4 45.67 12.56 -2.00
C LYS A 4 44.26 12.41 -2.55
N LEU A 5 44.10 12.31 -3.88
CA LEU A 5 42.77 12.08 -4.50
C LEU A 5 42.20 10.71 -4.13
N LEU A 6 43.05 9.67 -4.05
CA LEU A 6 42.60 8.31 -3.69
C LEU A 6 42.07 8.18 -2.27
N VAL A 7 42.58 8.99 -1.33
CA VAL A 7 42.14 8.97 0.06
C VAL A 7 40.77 9.67 0.24
N TRP A 8 40.51 10.73 -0.55
CA TRP A 8 39.26 11.50 -0.43
C TRP A 8 38.09 10.87 -1.19
N PHE A 9 38.34 10.04 -2.18
CA PHE A 9 37.31 9.42 -3.00
C PHE A 9 36.27 8.59 -2.17
N PRO A 10 36.70 7.66 -1.26
CA PRO A 10 35.73 6.93 -0.42
C PRO A 10 34.98 7.84 0.57
N VAL A 11 35.60 8.91 1.06
CA VAL A 11 34.95 9.86 1.95
C VAL A 11 33.83 10.63 1.23
N VAL A 12 34.10 11.08 0.00
CA VAL A 12 33.10 11.77 -0.82
C VAL A 12 31.94 10.84 -1.19
N LEU A 13 32.24 9.57 -1.53
CA LEU A 13 31.19 8.58 -1.80
C LEU A 13 30.35 8.27 -0.56
N ALA A 14 30.97 8.10 0.60
CA ALA A 14 30.26 7.86 1.85
C ALA A 14 29.39 9.05 2.24
N ALA A 15 29.88 10.27 2.11
CA ALA A 15 29.11 11.48 2.36
C ALA A 15 27.94 11.64 1.39
N GLY A 16 28.16 11.37 0.10
CA GLY A 16 27.10 11.38 -0.92
C GLY A 16 26.01 10.35 -0.62
N PHE A 17 26.41 9.13 -0.23
CA PHE A 17 25.46 8.10 0.18
C PHE A 17 24.65 8.49 1.41
N LEU A 18 25.29 9.05 2.45
CA LEU A 18 24.61 9.51 3.66
C LEU A 18 23.62 10.65 3.38
N ILE A 19 24.01 11.60 2.50
CA ILE A 19 23.13 12.70 2.09
C ILE A 19 21.95 12.15 1.30
N ALA A 20 22.18 11.26 0.36
CA ALA A 20 21.11 10.63 -0.42
C ALA A 20 20.17 9.79 0.48
N PHE A 21 20.74 9.01 1.40
CA PHE A 21 19.97 8.26 2.38
C PHE A 21 19.13 9.19 3.26
N TRP A 22 19.72 10.27 3.79
CA TRP A 22 18.99 11.26 4.58
C TRP A 22 17.90 11.94 3.77
N ALA A 23 18.17 12.33 2.53
CA ALA A 23 17.21 12.94 1.64
C ALA A 23 16.01 12.02 1.33
N VAL A 24 16.24 10.73 1.17
CA VAL A 24 15.17 9.76 0.90
C VAL A 24 14.31 9.48 2.14
N PHE A 25 14.95 9.32 3.31
CA PHE A 25 14.25 8.82 4.50
C PHE A 25 13.84 9.90 5.50
N PHE A 26 14.54 11.03 5.54
CA PHE A 26 14.38 12.03 6.60
C PHE A 26 14.02 13.45 6.11
N SER A 27 14.04 13.71 4.80
CA SER A 27 13.64 15.03 4.30
C SER A 27 12.18 15.32 4.63
N PRO A 28 11.84 16.53 5.05
CA PRO A 28 10.46 16.94 5.22
C PRO A 28 9.71 16.77 3.88
N ARG A 29 8.66 16.00 3.90
CA ARG A 29 7.76 15.86 2.75
C ARG A 29 6.51 16.69 3.01
N PRO A 30 5.82 17.18 1.95
CA PRO A 30 4.53 17.81 2.13
C PRO A 30 3.60 16.88 2.93
N PRO A 31 2.72 17.43 3.78
CA PRO A 31 1.75 16.62 4.50
C PRO A 31 0.92 15.83 3.47
N LEU A 32 0.62 14.58 3.81
CA LEU A 32 -0.29 13.78 3.00
C LEU A 32 -1.67 14.45 3.04
N THR A 33 -2.25 14.65 1.85
CA THR A 33 -3.61 15.13 1.74
C THR A 33 -4.53 13.93 1.95
N THR A 34 -5.02 13.77 3.17
CA THR A 34 -6.03 12.77 3.48
C THR A 34 -7.37 13.46 3.64
N ASP A 35 -8.38 13.00 2.94
CA ASP A 35 -9.74 13.40 3.24
C ASP A 35 -10.23 12.61 4.47
N PRO A 36 -10.47 13.25 5.61
CA PRO A 36 -10.97 12.58 6.80
C PRO A 36 -12.26 11.82 6.56
N ALA A 37 -13.09 12.27 5.61
CA ALA A 37 -14.36 11.62 5.28
C ALA A 37 -14.16 10.22 4.69
N THR A 38 -13.07 9.98 3.93
CA THR A 38 -12.76 8.65 3.36
C THR A 38 -12.29 7.66 4.42
N LEU A 39 -11.89 8.14 5.58
CA LEU A 39 -11.39 7.33 6.69
C LEU A 39 -12.38 7.23 7.85
N ALA A 40 -13.56 7.83 7.72
CA ALA A 40 -14.60 7.77 8.73
C ALA A 40 -15.27 6.38 8.76
N GLY A 41 -15.86 6.07 9.92
CA GLY A 41 -16.64 4.86 10.11
C GLY A 41 -15.80 3.63 10.49
N ASP A 42 -16.50 2.52 10.60
CA ASP A 42 -15.94 1.22 11.01
C ASP A 42 -16.14 0.20 9.90
N GLY A 43 -15.05 -0.17 9.23
CA GLY A 43 -15.06 -1.17 8.17
C GLY A 43 -15.32 -2.60 8.67
N SER A 44 -15.33 -2.84 9.98
CA SER A 44 -15.60 -4.16 10.56
C SER A 44 -17.05 -4.63 10.42
N VAL A 45 -17.98 -3.70 10.13
CA VAL A 45 -19.42 -4.00 9.98
C VAL A 45 -19.82 -4.34 8.54
N ILE A 46 -18.88 -4.29 7.61
CA ILE A 46 -19.13 -4.52 6.18
C ILE A 46 -19.15 -6.03 5.88
N ASP A 47 -20.08 -6.44 5.01
CA ASP A 47 -19.99 -7.73 4.32
C ASP A 47 -19.14 -7.57 3.04
N TYR A 48 -17.93 -8.07 3.08
CA TYR A 48 -16.98 -7.97 1.97
C TYR A 48 -17.19 -9.03 0.88
N CYS A 49 -18.18 -9.91 1.02
CA CYS A 49 -18.62 -10.77 -0.08
C CYS A 49 -19.59 -10.03 -1.01
N GLU A 50 -20.19 -8.94 -0.56
CA GLU A 50 -20.99 -8.04 -1.39
C GLU A 50 -20.07 -6.95 -1.98
N LEU A 51 -19.60 -7.17 -3.21
CA LEU A 51 -18.73 -6.20 -3.88
C LEU A 51 -19.54 -5.11 -4.60
N PRO A 52 -19.04 -3.86 -4.62
CA PRO A 52 -19.62 -2.79 -5.43
C PRO A 52 -19.72 -3.19 -6.92
N SER A 53 -20.78 -2.77 -7.59
CA SER A 53 -20.90 -2.90 -9.04
C SER A 53 -19.82 -2.04 -9.74
N LEU A 54 -19.30 -2.53 -10.87
CA LEU A 54 -18.39 -1.78 -11.74
C LEU A 54 -19.09 -1.52 -13.10
N ASP A 55 -20.29 -0.99 -13.06
CA ASP A 55 -21.15 -0.78 -14.22
C ASP A 55 -21.00 0.60 -14.89
N GLY A 56 -20.14 1.45 -14.35
CA GLY A 56 -19.87 2.80 -14.87
C GLY A 56 -20.92 3.85 -14.55
N ASN A 57 -21.95 3.53 -13.72
CA ASN A 57 -23.07 4.43 -13.47
C ASN A 57 -22.86 5.40 -12.27
N GLY A 58 -21.78 5.23 -11.51
CA GLY A 58 -21.47 6.04 -10.33
C GLY A 58 -20.23 6.91 -10.52
N LYS A 59 -19.48 7.09 -9.42
CA LYS A 59 -18.25 7.90 -9.44
C LYS A 59 -17.11 7.22 -10.19
N LEU A 60 -16.28 8.04 -10.83
CA LEU A 60 -15.00 7.59 -11.37
C LEU A 60 -13.95 7.53 -10.26
N ALA A 61 -12.93 6.71 -10.44
CA ALA A 61 -11.83 6.56 -9.48
C ALA A 61 -11.11 7.89 -9.18
N ALA A 62 -11.01 8.78 -10.18
CA ALA A 62 -10.37 10.08 -10.05
C ALA A 62 -11.20 11.09 -9.24
N ASP A 63 -12.52 10.90 -9.12
CA ASP A 63 -13.42 11.80 -8.40
C ASP A 63 -13.44 11.52 -6.90
N ILE A 64 -12.82 10.43 -6.47
CA ILE A 64 -12.77 10.03 -5.06
C ILE A 64 -11.42 10.48 -4.47
N PRO A 65 -11.46 11.26 -3.38
CA PRO A 65 -10.24 11.72 -2.71
C PRO A 65 -9.31 10.55 -2.33
N LYS A 66 -8.01 10.82 -2.32
CA LYS A 66 -7.00 9.81 -1.95
C LYS A 66 -7.10 9.48 -0.45
N GLY A 67 -7.14 8.19 -0.13
CA GLY A 67 -7.01 7.69 1.23
C GLY A 67 -5.54 7.51 1.59
N ASN A 68 -5.08 8.14 2.68
CA ASN A 68 -3.72 7.97 3.16
C ASN A 68 -3.74 7.54 4.62
N THR A 69 -2.75 6.77 5.04
CA THR A 69 -2.57 6.43 6.45
C THR A 69 -2.34 7.71 7.26
N PRO A 70 -3.16 8.00 8.30
CA PRO A 70 -3.04 9.26 9.05
C PRO A 70 -1.79 9.37 9.94
N GLY A 71 -0.99 8.33 10.00
CA GLY A 71 0.26 8.29 10.77
C GLY A 71 0.52 6.94 11.42
N CYS A 72 1.69 6.77 12.00
CA CYS A 72 2.12 5.50 12.58
C CYS A 72 1.29 4.97 13.75
N SER A 73 0.46 5.76 14.33
CA SER A 73 -0.46 5.36 15.41
C SER A 73 -1.85 5.00 14.89
N TYR A 74 -2.07 5.06 13.57
CA TYR A 74 -3.34 4.70 12.99
C TYR A 74 -3.58 3.20 13.14
N THR A 75 -4.70 2.85 13.75
CA THR A 75 -5.00 1.47 14.14
C THR A 75 -6.41 1.04 13.71
N HIS A 76 -7.12 1.87 12.95
CA HIS A 76 -8.46 1.57 12.51
C HIS A 76 -8.48 0.79 11.19
N PHE A 77 -9.57 0.11 10.95
CA PHE A 77 -9.92 -0.46 9.64
C PHE A 77 -11.10 0.36 9.11
N PRO A 78 -10.84 1.36 8.25
CA PRO A 78 -11.87 2.31 7.83
C PRO A 78 -12.88 1.67 6.87
N LEU A 79 -13.97 2.38 6.62
CA LEU A 79 -14.86 2.07 5.50
C LEU A 79 -14.08 2.00 4.19
N PRO A 80 -14.59 1.25 3.19
CA PRO A 80 -13.97 1.21 1.87
C PRO A 80 -13.82 2.60 1.25
N VAL A 81 -12.61 2.89 0.77
CA VAL A 81 -12.28 4.18 0.11
C VAL A 81 -13.02 4.29 -1.21
N LEU A 82 -13.13 3.19 -1.96
CA LEU A 82 -13.72 3.14 -3.29
C LEU A 82 -15.19 2.65 -3.30
N ALA A 83 -15.90 2.69 -2.15
CA ALA A 83 -17.27 2.18 -2.06
C ALA A 83 -18.25 2.76 -3.08
N GLU A 84 -18.07 4.03 -3.46
CA GLU A 84 -18.94 4.71 -4.42
C GLU A 84 -18.42 4.67 -5.86
N CYS A 85 -17.28 4.03 -6.09
CA CYS A 85 -16.68 3.94 -7.41
C CYS A 85 -17.28 2.79 -8.21
N THR A 86 -17.71 3.07 -9.43
CA THR A 86 -18.31 2.07 -10.33
C THR A 86 -17.59 1.98 -11.67
N GLU A 87 -16.44 2.63 -11.81
CA GLU A 87 -15.65 2.59 -13.05
C GLU A 87 -15.17 1.16 -13.33
N PRO A 88 -15.43 0.62 -14.53
CA PRO A 88 -14.96 -0.71 -14.91
C PRO A 88 -13.44 -0.85 -14.78
N LEU A 89 -12.96 -2.05 -14.45
CA LEU A 89 -11.54 -2.33 -14.40
C LEU A 89 -10.89 -2.13 -15.78
N ILE A 90 -9.65 -1.70 -15.79
CA ILE A 90 -8.88 -1.56 -17.03
C ILE A 90 -8.60 -2.93 -17.65
N GLU A 91 -8.42 -2.94 -18.97
CA GLU A 91 -8.02 -4.14 -19.69
C GLU A 91 -6.73 -4.76 -19.12
N GLY A 92 -6.72 -6.07 -18.94
CA GLY A 92 -5.58 -6.81 -18.39
C GLY A 92 -5.46 -6.80 -16.87
N ALA A 93 -6.39 -6.16 -16.14
CA ALA A 93 -6.49 -6.25 -14.70
C ALA A 93 -7.42 -7.40 -14.30
N ASP A 94 -6.95 -8.29 -13.44
CA ASP A 94 -7.80 -9.29 -12.81
C ASP A 94 -8.60 -8.65 -11.65
N ASP A 95 -9.82 -9.15 -11.42
CA ASP A 95 -10.61 -8.75 -10.26
C ASP A 95 -10.12 -9.48 -9.00
N ILE A 96 -9.32 -8.76 -8.21
CA ILE A 96 -8.79 -9.23 -6.92
C ILE A 96 -9.47 -8.54 -5.73
N ARG A 97 -10.62 -7.87 -5.95
CA ARG A 97 -11.36 -7.19 -4.89
C ARG A 97 -11.86 -8.14 -3.83
N GLY A 98 -11.88 -7.69 -2.59
CA GLY A 98 -12.41 -8.45 -1.45
C GLY A 98 -11.60 -8.27 -0.18
N LEU A 99 -11.99 -9.02 0.84
CA LEU A 99 -11.24 -9.16 2.07
C LEU A 99 -10.55 -10.52 2.06
N TRP A 100 -9.27 -10.52 2.35
CA TRP A 100 -8.40 -11.67 2.21
C TRP A 100 -7.69 -12.01 3.51
N LEU A 101 -7.66 -13.29 3.86
CA LEU A 101 -6.97 -13.84 5.04
C LEU A 101 -5.84 -14.76 4.60
N GLY A 102 -4.63 -14.50 5.05
CA GLY A 102 -3.47 -15.37 4.84
C GLY A 102 -3.65 -16.69 5.56
N VAL A 103 -3.77 -17.78 4.80
CA VAL A 103 -4.01 -19.16 5.30
C VAL A 103 -2.79 -20.05 5.15
N GLU A 104 -1.83 -19.66 4.30
CA GLU A 104 -0.60 -20.42 4.07
C GLU A 104 0.56 -19.49 3.75
N GLY A 105 1.78 -19.83 4.17
CA GLY A 105 3.02 -19.17 3.81
C GLY A 105 3.51 -18.11 4.80
N GLY A 106 4.22 -17.11 4.30
CA GLY A 106 5.00 -16.19 5.13
C GLY A 106 4.19 -15.21 5.99
N HIS A 107 2.94 -14.93 5.62
CA HIS A 107 2.06 -13.96 6.31
C HIS A 107 0.77 -14.61 6.80
N LEU A 108 0.90 -15.75 7.48
CA LEU A 108 -0.23 -16.47 8.06
C LEU A 108 -1.00 -15.57 9.04
N GLY A 109 -2.33 -15.51 8.88
CA GLY A 109 -3.21 -14.68 9.70
C GLY A 109 -3.24 -13.19 9.33
N HIS A 110 -2.46 -12.78 8.32
CA HIS A 110 -2.57 -11.41 7.79
C HIS A 110 -3.92 -11.20 7.12
N VAL A 111 -4.54 -10.05 7.39
CA VAL A 111 -5.81 -9.65 6.77
C VAL A 111 -5.62 -8.36 5.99
N GLU A 112 -6.05 -8.37 4.73
CA GLU A 112 -6.07 -7.17 3.91
C GLU A 112 -7.37 -7.08 3.09
N ARG A 113 -7.85 -5.85 2.90
CA ARG A 113 -8.89 -5.52 1.94
C ARG A 113 -8.26 -4.98 0.67
N VAL A 114 -8.63 -5.53 -0.46
CA VAL A 114 -8.29 -5.00 -1.78
C VAL A 114 -9.52 -4.39 -2.40
N GLU A 115 -9.42 -3.14 -2.80
CA GLU A 115 -10.43 -2.41 -3.55
C GLU A 115 -9.86 -2.04 -4.91
N GLN A 116 -10.65 -2.16 -5.98
CA GLN A 116 -10.26 -1.77 -7.33
C GLN A 116 -11.38 -1.01 -8.00
N CYS A 117 -11.03 0.02 -8.75
CA CYS A 117 -11.97 0.75 -9.58
C CYS A 117 -11.19 1.49 -10.69
N GLY A 118 -11.56 1.30 -11.95
CA GLY A 118 -10.75 1.76 -13.06
C GLY A 118 -9.34 1.18 -12.97
N ARG A 119 -8.34 2.07 -12.96
CA ARG A 119 -6.93 1.70 -12.73
C ARG A 119 -6.45 1.84 -11.28
N ARG A 120 -7.32 2.36 -10.39
CA ARG A 120 -6.96 2.59 -8.99
C ARG A 120 -7.09 1.33 -8.17
N VAL A 121 -6.14 1.10 -7.29
CA VAL A 121 -6.14 0.01 -6.33
C VAL A 121 -5.87 0.56 -4.94
N VAL A 122 -6.71 0.21 -3.98
CA VAL A 122 -6.49 0.54 -2.58
C VAL A 122 -6.34 -0.76 -1.80
N VAL A 123 -5.23 -0.88 -1.08
CA VAL A 123 -4.98 -2.01 -0.19
C VAL A 123 -4.97 -1.50 1.24
N THR A 124 -5.92 -1.98 2.03
CA THR A 124 -6.04 -1.62 3.44
C THR A 124 -5.75 -2.83 4.29
N SER A 125 -4.80 -2.72 5.19
CA SER A 125 -4.61 -3.66 6.29
C SER A 125 -4.66 -2.91 7.61
N SER A 126 -4.65 -3.63 8.73
CA SER A 126 -4.69 -2.99 10.04
C SER A 126 -3.56 -1.96 10.20
N GLY A 127 -3.93 -0.68 10.29
CA GLY A 127 -3.01 0.43 10.50
C GLY A 127 -2.27 0.92 9.25
N ILE A 128 -2.64 0.46 8.04
CA ILE A 128 -2.04 0.93 6.78
C ILE A 128 -3.10 1.03 5.69
N ILE A 129 -3.03 2.11 4.93
CA ILE A 129 -3.78 2.30 3.69
C ILE A 129 -2.77 2.60 2.59
N HIS A 130 -2.73 1.74 1.59
CA HIS A 130 -1.97 1.94 0.37
C HIS A 130 -2.94 2.30 -0.75
N ASP A 131 -2.89 3.51 -1.25
CA ASP A 131 -3.79 4.01 -2.29
C ASP A 131 -3.02 4.35 -3.56
N TYR A 132 -3.05 3.44 -4.51
CA TYR A 132 -2.39 3.55 -5.81
C TYR A 132 -3.38 4.11 -6.84
N GLY A 133 -3.32 5.40 -7.08
CA GLY A 133 -4.28 6.04 -7.97
C GLY A 133 -3.77 7.28 -8.67
N PRO A 134 -4.60 7.86 -9.57
CA PRO A 134 -4.21 8.97 -10.42
C PRO A 134 -3.88 10.26 -9.66
N ASN A 135 -4.31 10.39 -8.42
CA ASN A 135 -4.11 11.59 -7.59
C ASN A 135 -2.88 11.50 -6.67
N SER A 136 -1.92 10.65 -7.01
CA SER A 136 -0.66 10.53 -6.25
C SER A 136 0.24 11.74 -6.48
N THR A 137 0.93 12.19 -5.41
CA THR A 137 1.92 13.28 -5.48
C THR A 137 3.19 12.88 -6.26
N LEU A 138 3.41 11.60 -6.50
CA LEU A 138 4.60 11.06 -7.18
C LEU A 138 4.33 10.64 -8.63
N GLY A 139 3.09 10.80 -9.12
CA GLY A 139 2.68 10.40 -10.45
C GLY A 139 1.52 9.40 -10.45
N GLU A 140 1.09 8.98 -11.64
CA GLU A 140 0.02 8.00 -11.77
C GLU A 140 0.41 6.66 -11.15
N ASN A 141 -0.54 6.01 -10.47
CA ASN A 141 -0.41 4.69 -9.87
C ASN A 141 0.71 4.58 -8.82
N THR A 142 1.09 5.68 -8.18
CA THR A 142 2.04 5.65 -7.07
C THR A 142 1.33 5.85 -5.74
N ASP A 143 1.86 5.23 -4.70
CA ASP A 143 1.48 5.45 -3.32
C ASP A 143 2.67 6.03 -2.55
N ASP A 144 2.38 7.00 -1.70
CA ASP A 144 3.33 7.62 -0.79
C ASP A 144 2.79 7.45 0.63
N THR A 145 3.03 6.31 1.22
CA THR A 145 2.47 5.95 2.51
C THR A 145 3.51 5.96 3.62
N GLU A 146 3.06 6.20 4.85
CA GLU A 146 3.91 6.02 6.01
C GLU A 146 4.15 4.53 6.27
N GLY A 147 5.43 4.15 6.41
CA GLY A 147 5.81 2.76 6.63
C GLY A 147 5.33 2.23 7.99
N THR A 148 5.21 0.92 8.08
CA THR A 148 4.84 0.22 9.32
C THR A 148 5.99 0.06 10.30
N VAL A 149 7.21 0.23 9.83
CA VAL A 149 8.39 0.08 10.70
C VAL A 149 8.53 1.32 11.57
N VAL A 150 8.20 1.17 12.85
CA VAL A 150 8.36 2.23 13.83
C VAL A 150 9.77 2.20 14.38
N PHE A 151 10.55 3.21 14.06
CA PHE A 151 11.80 3.46 14.75
C PHE A 151 11.54 4.40 15.94
N ARG A 152 12.25 4.19 17.04
CA ARG A 152 12.23 5.14 18.16
C ARG A 152 13.52 5.95 18.17
N ILE A 153 13.39 7.26 17.94
CA ILE A 153 14.50 8.20 18.01
C ILE A 153 14.22 9.15 19.18
N GLY A 154 15.09 9.12 20.21
CA GLY A 154 14.89 9.95 21.40
C GLY A 154 13.54 9.67 22.11
N GLY A 155 13.07 8.43 22.09
CA GLY A 155 11.81 8.02 22.71
C GLY A 155 10.53 8.34 21.91
N LYS A 156 10.65 9.08 20.79
CA LYS A 156 9.52 9.40 19.90
C LYS A 156 9.40 8.37 18.77
N PRO A 157 8.18 7.92 18.44
CA PRO A 157 7.97 7.05 17.30
C PRO A 157 8.25 7.83 16.00
N TYR A 158 8.92 7.17 15.09
CA TYR A 158 9.21 7.67 13.76
C TYR A 158 8.78 6.62 12.73
N CYS A 159 7.92 7.00 11.79
CA CYS A 159 7.48 6.16 10.68
C CYS A 159 8.03 6.74 9.39
N PRO A 160 9.01 6.10 8.77
CA PRO A 160 9.49 6.54 7.47
C PRO A 160 8.38 6.37 6.42
N ARG A 161 8.25 7.35 5.56
CA ARG A 161 7.43 7.21 4.36
C ARG A 161 8.12 6.31 3.35
N THR A 162 7.35 5.46 2.74
CA THR A 162 7.76 4.64 1.60
C THR A 162 6.96 5.04 0.38
N SER A 163 7.57 4.91 -0.79
CA SER A 163 6.90 5.14 -2.07
C SER A 163 6.93 3.85 -2.87
N ALA A 164 5.84 3.55 -3.52
CA ALA A 164 5.75 2.43 -4.44
C ALA A 164 4.88 2.82 -5.63
N SER A 165 5.12 2.24 -6.78
CA SER A 165 4.20 2.28 -7.90
C SER A 165 3.60 0.91 -8.16
N MET A 166 2.47 0.89 -8.85
CA MET A 166 1.72 -0.31 -9.17
C MET A 166 1.49 -0.40 -10.67
N ILE A 167 1.72 -1.55 -11.23
CA ILE A 167 1.52 -1.83 -12.67
C ILE A 167 0.81 -3.17 -12.82
N TRP A 168 -0.24 -3.19 -13.66
CA TRP A 168 -0.85 -4.42 -14.12
C TRP A 168 -0.06 -5.01 -15.29
N ASN A 169 0.36 -6.25 -15.15
CA ASN A 169 1.09 -7.00 -16.15
C ASN A 169 0.43 -8.38 -16.36
N ARG A 170 -0.44 -8.51 -17.35
CA ARG A 170 -1.14 -9.76 -17.72
C ARG A 170 -1.86 -10.43 -16.55
N GLY A 171 -2.69 -9.69 -15.84
CA GLY A 171 -3.43 -10.17 -14.66
C GLY A 171 -2.62 -10.18 -13.36
N ILE A 172 -1.33 -9.90 -13.41
CA ILE A 172 -0.46 -9.79 -12.24
C ILE A 172 -0.34 -8.32 -11.84
N LEU A 173 -0.62 -8.01 -10.61
CA LEU A 173 -0.38 -6.70 -10.02
C LEU A 173 1.05 -6.65 -9.46
N GLU A 174 1.91 -5.86 -10.09
CA GLU A 174 3.32 -5.70 -9.72
C GLU A 174 3.54 -4.40 -8.95
N PHE A 175 4.20 -4.49 -7.80
CA PHE A 175 4.58 -3.34 -6.99
C PHE A 175 6.08 -3.08 -7.13
N HIS A 176 6.40 -1.84 -7.51
CA HIS A 176 7.77 -1.38 -7.74
C HIS A 176 8.23 -0.49 -6.60
N ALA A 177 9.37 -0.81 -6.00
CA ALA A 177 9.96 -0.01 -4.94
C ALA A 177 10.27 1.41 -5.41
N LEU A 178 10.07 2.40 -4.54
CA LEU A 178 10.37 3.81 -4.77
C LEU A 178 9.67 4.42 -6.00
N GLY A 179 8.65 3.76 -6.54
CA GLY A 179 7.90 4.20 -7.71
C GLY A 179 8.56 3.89 -9.08
N TRP A 180 9.82 3.44 -9.10
CA TRP A 180 10.58 3.17 -10.33
C TRP A 180 11.58 2.01 -10.21
N GLY A 181 11.71 1.44 -9.02
CA GLY A 181 12.66 0.37 -8.71
C GLY A 181 12.22 -1.01 -9.22
N PRO A 182 12.89 -2.07 -8.79
CA PRO A 182 12.51 -3.44 -9.14
C PRO A 182 11.14 -3.80 -8.55
N VAL A 183 10.52 -4.82 -9.13
CA VAL A 183 9.33 -5.46 -8.57
C VAL A 183 9.70 -6.06 -7.22
N VAL A 184 8.97 -5.69 -6.18
CA VAL A 184 9.20 -6.18 -4.81
C VAL A 184 8.09 -7.10 -4.32
N VAL A 185 6.89 -6.95 -4.88
CA VAL A 185 5.73 -7.77 -4.56
C VAL A 185 4.91 -7.98 -5.82
N ARG A 186 4.36 -9.18 -5.98
CA ARG A 186 3.33 -9.51 -6.96
C ARG A 186 2.08 -9.97 -6.24
N ARG A 187 0.91 -9.60 -6.78
CA ARG A 187 -0.38 -10.14 -6.37
C ARG A 187 -1.12 -10.66 -7.60
N TYR A 188 -1.66 -11.84 -7.52
CA TYR A 188 -2.41 -12.46 -8.61
C TYR A 188 -3.39 -13.51 -8.10
N ARG A 189 -4.37 -13.85 -8.93
CA ARG A 189 -5.31 -14.94 -8.65
C ARG A 189 -4.69 -16.28 -9.05
N ASP A 190 -4.85 -17.26 -8.16
CA ASP A 190 -4.60 -18.67 -8.46
C ASP A 190 -5.85 -19.46 -8.01
N GLY A 191 -6.75 -19.70 -8.96
CA GLY A 191 -8.10 -20.19 -8.66
C GLY A 191 -8.89 -19.20 -7.80
N GLU A 192 -9.35 -19.65 -6.65
CA GLU A 192 -10.12 -18.83 -5.71
C GLU A 192 -9.24 -18.05 -4.72
N GLN A 193 -7.95 -18.33 -4.67
CA GLN A 193 -7.02 -17.67 -3.75
C GLN A 193 -6.37 -16.43 -4.37
N LEU A 194 -6.07 -15.45 -3.53
CA LEU A 194 -5.12 -14.38 -3.82
C LEU A 194 -3.74 -14.85 -3.41
N VAL A 195 -2.78 -14.79 -4.32
CA VAL A 195 -1.37 -15.09 -4.04
C VAL A 195 -0.60 -13.81 -3.89
N TRP A 196 0.18 -13.76 -2.86
CA TRP A 196 1.11 -12.67 -2.55
C TRP A 196 2.53 -13.22 -2.58
N GLU A 197 3.33 -12.77 -3.55
CA GLU A 197 4.70 -13.24 -3.78
C GLU A 197 5.68 -12.08 -3.66
N TYR A 198 6.67 -12.25 -2.79
CA TYR A 198 7.77 -11.30 -2.59
C TYR A 198 8.99 -11.65 -3.43
N VAL A 199 9.83 -10.65 -3.68
CA VAL A 199 11.09 -10.80 -4.43
C VAL A 199 12.07 -11.79 -3.80
N ASP A 200 12.00 -12.00 -2.49
CA ASP A 200 12.81 -12.99 -1.77
C ASP A 200 12.30 -14.43 -1.87
N GLY A 201 11.22 -14.64 -2.64
CA GLY A 201 10.57 -15.94 -2.80
C GLY A 201 9.56 -16.28 -1.70
N THR A 202 9.33 -15.40 -0.74
CA THR A 202 8.26 -15.60 0.25
C THR A 202 6.91 -15.53 -0.44
N VAL A 203 6.11 -16.59 -0.31
CA VAL A 203 4.75 -16.69 -0.86
C VAL A 203 3.74 -16.76 0.27
N THR A 204 2.62 -16.07 0.11
CA THR A 204 1.46 -16.18 0.99
C THR A 204 0.23 -16.45 0.14
N ARG A 205 -0.54 -17.48 0.50
CA ARG A 205 -1.84 -17.77 -0.09
C ARG A 205 -2.93 -17.28 0.83
N MET A 206 -3.94 -16.63 0.26
CA MET A 206 -4.98 -15.96 1.01
C MET A 206 -6.34 -16.42 0.53
N ASP A 207 -7.18 -16.81 1.46
CA ASP A 207 -8.58 -17.12 1.19
C ASP A 207 -9.44 -15.87 1.33
N ARG A 208 -10.51 -15.82 0.53
CA ARG A 208 -11.50 -14.75 0.62
C ARG A 208 -12.38 -14.97 1.84
N ILE A 209 -12.58 -13.91 2.62
CA ILE A 209 -13.48 -13.89 3.79
C ILE A 209 -14.47 -12.75 3.66
N CYS A 210 -15.66 -12.88 4.30
CA CYS A 210 -16.74 -11.90 4.19
C CYS A 210 -16.69 -10.83 5.28
N THR A 211 -16.12 -11.16 6.44
CA THR A 211 -16.10 -10.25 7.61
C THR A 211 -14.72 -10.22 8.24
N LEU A 212 -14.37 -9.08 8.82
CA LEU A 212 -13.12 -8.97 9.59
C LEU A 212 -13.14 -9.92 10.79
N PRO A 213 -12.07 -10.70 11.01
CA PRO A 213 -11.90 -11.47 12.23
C PRO A 213 -11.96 -10.59 13.48
N GLU A 214 -12.44 -11.13 14.60
CA GLU A 214 -12.59 -10.38 15.85
C GLU A 214 -11.29 -9.76 16.36
N ASP A 215 -10.17 -10.43 16.18
CA ASP A 215 -8.85 -9.97 16.59
C ASP A 215 -8.28 -8.84 15.70
N GLN A 216 -8.90 -8.58 14.54
CA GLN A 216 -8.53 -7.53 13.60
C GLN A 216 -9.41 -6.27 13.73
N LYS A 217 -10.55 -6.36 14.45
CA LYS A 217 -11.47 -5.22 14.64
C LYS A 217 -10.86 -4.09 15.46
N VAL A 218 -9.95 -4.43 16.37
CA VAL A 218 -9.13 -3.46 17.12
C VAL A 218 -7.68 -3.89 17.01
N PRO A 219 -6.87 -3.20 16.23
CA PRO A 219 -5.47 -3.56 16.08
C PRO A 219 -4.76 -3.53 17.44
N LYS A 220 -4.01 -4.60 17.73
CA LYS A 220 -3.19 -4.64 18.94
C LYS A 220 -2.12 -3.55 18.88
N PRO A 221 -1.94 -2.74 19.94
CA PRO A 221 -0.81 -1.82 19.99
C PRO A 221 0.49 -2.61 19.81
N ARG A 222 1.32 -2.20 18.87
CA ARG A 222 2.65 -2.78 18.64
C ARG A 222 3.66 -2.26 19.64
#